data_3a9f1d5b07870930aee6a5d0bb8466d9
#
_entry.id   3a9f1d5b07870930aee6a5d0bb8466d9
#
_cell.length_a   1.000
_cell.length_b   1.000
_cell.length_c   1.000
_cell.angle_alpha   90.00
_cell.angle_beta   90.00
_cell.angle_gamma   90.00
#
_symmetry.space_group_name_H-M   'P 1'
#
loop_
_entity.id
_entity.type
_entity.pdbx_description
1 polymer ?
#
loop_
_entity_poly.entity_id
_entity_poly.type
_entity_poly.pdbx_seq_one_letter_code
_entity_poly.pdbx_strand_id
1 'polypeptide(L)'
;MTLGLISTTLETRFEMKKILSLMLVTMVAPHMFAQDSDNGHQSSTSRKYHEYRLGISEPSYHLSKVKAIISKIKGDKEGNHRLSDKVYDSLSFEEKFTYNMIHGEDSSQNCDGTMSTVKEESKIFGYIPDAFMEGDIAWSDRQREFLSRNRTKIISLVKATIKLRQRVGVNLKNAILEINGYELVPDLIEVYNVKKKDNDILTLLMLMMKEGKFPEFVNSASYTKLYGENSNYKGSLEANAANQELIAKRAMDFYKSVVK
;
A
#
# COMPACT_ATOMS: atom_id res chain seq x y z
N MET A 1 -65.55 75.67 -11.65
CA MET A 1 -65.48 76.15 -13.05
C MET A 1 -64.63 75.18 -13.83
N THR A 2 -65.34 74.50 -14.70
CA THR A 2 -65.00 74.02 -16.03
C THR A 2 -63.83 73.07 -16.20
N LEU A 3 -64.17 71.83 -16.38
CA LEU A 3 -64.40 71.06 -17.60
C LEU A 3 -63.20 71.03 -18.57
N GLY A 4 -62.82 69.82 -18.87
CA GLY A 4 -62.00 69.51 -20.02
C GLY A 4 -61.69 68.02 -20.12
N LEU A 5 -62.70 67.25 -20.49
CA LEU A 5 -62.56 65.91 -21.07
C LEU A 5 -61.82 66.03 -22.40
N ILE A 6 -60.84 65.23 -22.67
CA ILE A 6 -60.59 64.66 -23.99
C ILE A 6 -60.05 63.24 -23.84
N SER A 7 -60.89 62.34 -24.30
CA SER A 7 -60.67 60.96 -24.68
C SER A 7 -59.69 60.91 -25.85
N THR A 8 -58.68 60.09 -25.77
CA THR A 8 -58.06 59.54 -26.96
C THR A 8 -57.62 58.11 -26.71
N THR A 9 -58.40 57.31 -27.26
CA THR A 9 -58.18 55.97 -27.83
C THR A 9 -56.83 55.31 -27.60
N LEU A 10 -56.89 54.19 -26.89
CA LEU A 10 -55.95 53.12 -26.89
C LEU A 10 -55.78 52.60 -28.32
N GLU A 11 -54.73 53.00 -28.99
CA GLU A 11 -54.15 52.19 -30.05
C GLU A 11 -53.02 51.37 -29.42
N THR A 12 -53.41 50.14 -29.15
CA THR A 12 -52.47 49.10 -28.84
C THR A 12 -51.62 48.81 -30.06
N ARG A 13 -50.58 49.59 -30.22
CA ARG A 13 -49.46 49.19 -31.08
C ARG A 13 -48.77 48.08 -30.41
N PHE A 14 -49.09 46.89 -30.84
CA PHE A 14 -48.32 45.67 -30.58
C PHE A 14 -47.00 45.76 -31.35
N GLU A 15 -46.14 46.58 -30.85
CA GLU A 15 -44.74 46.49 -31.24
C GLU A 15 -44.21 45.14 -30.77
N MET A 16 -44.19 44.17 -31.68
CA MET A 16 -43.41 42.97 -31.57
C MET A 16 -41.92 43.38 -31.49
N LYS A 17 -41.51 43.79 -30.31
CA LYS A 17 -40.09 43.80 -30.02
C LYS A 17 -39.65 42.34 -30.09
N LYS A 18 -39.04 42.02 -31.22
CA LYS A 18 -38.23 40.79 -31.34
C LYS A 18 -37.28 40.75 -30.18
N ILE A 19 -37.69 40.12 -29.11
CA ILE A 19 -36.80 39.65 -28.07
C ILE A 19 -35.95 38.63 -28.78
N LEU A 20 -34.80 39.08 -29.27
CA LEU A 20 -33.70 38.24 -29.66
C LEU A 20 -33.20 37.62 -28.35
N SER A 21 -33.91 36.57 -27.92
CA SER A 21 -33.46 35.70 -26.85
C SER A 21 -32.21 35.05 -27.37
N LEU A 22 -31.09 35.68 -27.03
CA LEU A 22 -29.77 35.10 -27.16
C LEU A 22 -29.80 33.90 -26.22
N MET A 23 -30.26 32.76 -26.71
CA MET A 23 -29.98 31.48 -26.07
C MET A 23 -28.47 31.31 -26.08
N LEU A 24 -27.86 31.74 -24.98
CA LEU A 24 -26.54 31.33 -24.61
C LEU A 24 -26.64 29.82 -24.35
N VAL A 25 -26.52 29.04 -25.43
CA VAL A 25 -26.28 27.62 -25.33
C VAL A 25 -24.90 27.49 -24.68
N THR A 26 -24.87 27.46 -23.36
CA THR A 26 -23.75 26.91 -22.62
C THR A 26 -23.63 25.47 -23.09
N MET A 27 -22.76 25.24 -24.05
CA MET A 27 -22.20 23.92 -24.28
C MET A 27 -21.53 23.51 -22.98
N VAL A 28 -22.30 22.94 -22.07
CA VAL A 28 -21.77 22.05 -21.08
C VAL A 28 -21.22 20.88 -21.89
N ALA A 29 -19.95 20.96 -22.26
CA ALA A 29 -19.27 19.80 -22.75
C ALA A 29 -19.53 18.73 -21.69
N PRO A 30 -20.16 17.60 -22.02
CA PRO A 30 -20.18 16.49 -21.11
C PRO A 30 -18.71 16.20 -20.87
N HIS A 31 -18.23 16.43 -19.64
CA HIS A 31 -17.04 15.77 -19.19
C HIS A 31 -17.40 14.30 -19.36
N MET A 32 -17.00 13.73 -20.46
CA MET A 32 -16.87 12.30 -20.59
C MET A 32 -15.87 11.92 -19.51
N PHE A 33 -16.37 11.69 -18.29
CA PHE A 33 -15.76 10.69 -17.46
C PHE A 33 -15.76 9.46 -18.36
N ALA A 34 -14.60 9.13 -18.90
CA ALA A 34 -14.40 7.83 -19.48
C ALA A 34 -14.84 6.88 -18.37
N GLN A 35 -16.06 6.38 -18.45
CA GLN A 35 -16.46 5.17 -17.78
C GLN A 35 -15.53 4.14 -18.39
N ASP A 36 -14.41 3.91 -17.67
CA ASP A 36 -13.56 2.75 -17.86
C ASP A 36 -14.54 1.58 -17.76
N SER A 37 -15.00 1.12 -18.90
CA SER A 37 -15.95 0.02 -19.00
C SER A 37 -15.26 -1.14 -18.32
N ASP A 38 -15.79 -1.53 -17.16
CA ASP A 38 -15.30 -2.57 -16.26
C ASP A 38 -15.44 -3.95 -16.92
N ASN A 39 -14.76 -4.13 -18.04
CA ASN A 39 -14.67 -5.38 -18.80
C ASN A 39 -13.59 -6.32 -18.22
N GLY A 40 -13.35 -6.25 -16.88
CA GLY A 40 -12.38 -7.12 -16.22
C GLY A 40 -10.91 -6.79 -16.54
N HIS A 41 -10.63 -5.77 -17.34
CA HIS A 41 -9.29 -5.31 -17.61
C HIS A 41 -8.82 -4.33 -16.52
N GLN A 42 -7.71 -4.68 -15.90
CA GLN A 42 -7.05 -3.83 -14.93
C GLN A 42 -6.67 -2.47 -15.54
N SER A 43 -7.00 -1.37 -14.85
CA SER A 43 -6.59 -0.03 -15.25
C SER A 43 -5.06 0.13 -15.19
N SER A 44 -4.50 1.05 -15.96
CA SER A 44 -3.06 1.38 -15.89
C SER A 44 -2.66 1.88 -14.50
N THR A 45 -3.58 2.51 -13.77
CA THR A 45 -3.38 2.98 -12.39
C THR A 45 -3.25 1.80 -11.43
N SER A 46 -4.16 0.83 -11.49
CA SER A 46 -4.10 -0.38 -10.68
C SER A 46 -2.83 -1.19 -10.94
N ARG A 47 -2.41 -1.31 -12.21
CA ARG A 47 -1.15 -2.00 -12.55
C ARG A 47 0.07 -1.31 -11.94
N LYS A 48 0.20 0.01 -12.10
CA LYS A 48 1.28 0.79 -11.48
C LYS A 48 1.28 0.70 -9.96
N TYR A 49 0.09 0.63 -9.37
CA TYR A 49 -0.03 0.47 -7.93
C TYR A 49 0.39 -0.94 -7.50
N HIS A 50 0.03 -1.96 -8.26
CA HIS A 50 0.46 -3.33 -8.04
C HIS A 50 2.00 -3.45 -8.08
N GLU A 51 2.65 -2.95 -9.13
CA GLU A 51 4.12 -2.89 -9.23
C GLU A 51 4.73 -2.12 -8.03
N TYR A 52 4.06 -1.05 -7.60
CA TYR A 52 4.48 -0.31 -6.41
C TYR A 52 4.41 -1.17 -5.15
N ARG A 53 3.37 -1.96 -4.95
CA ARG A 53 3.21 -2.86 -3.79
C ARG A 53 4.33 -3.92 -3.73
N LEU A 54 4.70 -4.50 -4.86
CA LEU A 54 5.73 -5.54 -4.96
C LEU A 54 7.17 -5.00 -4.85
N GLY A 55 7.33 -3.70 -5.01
CA GLY A 55 8.66 -3.09 -5.01
C GLY A 55 9.36 -3.14 -3.66
N ILE A 56 10.61 -3.58 -3.65
CA ILE A 56 11.46 -3.63 -2.47
C ILE A 56 12.09 -2.27 -2.13
N SER A 57 12.56 -2.11 -0.88
CA SER A 57 13.43 -1.02 -0.44
C SER A 57 14.82 -1.59 -0.17
N GLU A 58 15.79 -1.23 -1.01
CA GLU A 58 17.17 -1.68 -0.86
C GLU A 58 17.88 -0.93 0.28
N PRO A 59 18.46 -1.61 1.29
CA PRO A 59 19.33 -0.96 2.25
C PRO A 59 20.55 -0.36 1.57
N SER A 60 21.17 0.64 2.18
CA SER A 60 22.40 1.25 1.65
C SER A 60 23.69 0.57 2.13
N TYR A 61 23.58 -0.33 3.12
CA TYR A 61 24.75 -0.94 3.78
C TYR A 61 25.46 -1.92 2.84
N HIS A 62 26.63 -1.55 2.36
CA HIS A 62 27.46 -2.37 1.47
C HIS A 62 26.70 -2.92 0.23
N LEU A 63 25.69 -2.20 -0.24
CA LEU A 63 24.75 -2.67 -1.27
C LEU A 63 25.47 -3.19 -2.53
N SER A 64 26.42 -2.43 -3.06
CA SER A 64 27.14 -2.82 -4.29
C SER A 64 27.96 -4.10 -4.09
N LYS A 65 28.61 -4.27 -2.93
CA LYS A 65 29.35 -5.48 -2.58
C LYS A 65 28.41 -6.69 -2.48
N VAL A 66 27.27 -6.52 -1.79
CA VAL A 66 26.30 -7.60 -1.62
C VAL A 66 25.68 -8.00 -2.97
N LYS A 67 25.32 -7.05 -3.83
CA LYS A 67 24.85 -7.34 -5.19
C LYS A 67 25.90 -8.12 -6.01
N ALA A 68 27.17 -7.75 -5.90
CA ALA A 68 28.26 -8.47 -6.58
C ALA A 68 28.48 -9.90 -6.04
N ILE A 69 28.14 -10.16 -4.78
CA ILE A 69 28.16 -11.51 -4.21
C ILE A 69 26.95 -12.31 -4.73
N ILE A 70 25.75 -11.73 -4.68
CA ILE A 70 24.51 -12.37 -5.15
C ILE A 70 24.61 -12.76 -6.63
N SER A 71 25.18 -11.90 -7.49
CA SER A 71 25.31 -12.18 -8.92
C SER A 71 26.18 -13.41 -9.26
N LYS A 72 26.93 -13.94 -8.29
CA LYS A 72 27.74 -15.16 -8.45
C LYS A 72 27.06 -16.43 -7.95
N ILE A 73 25.90 -16.29 -7.32
CA ILE A 73 25.14 -17.44 -6.83
C ILE A 73 24.58 -18.20 -8.05
N LYS A 74 24.80 -19.50 -8.03
CA LYS A 74 24.18 -20.41 -9.01
C LYS A 74 23.05 -21.15 -8.30
N GLY A 75 21.90 -21.25 -8.95
CA GLY A 75 20.81 -22.09 -8.46
C GLY A 75 21.23 -23.56 -8.39
N ASP A 76 20.75 -24.25 -7.37
CA ASP A 76 20.89 -25.72 -7.28
C ASP A 76 19.78 -26.44 -8.10
N LYS A 77 19.74 -27.77 -8.02
CA LYS A 77 18.76 -28.57 -8.75
C LYS A 77 17.32 -28.40 -8.26
N GLU A 78 17.17 -27.93 -7.04
CA GLU A 78 15.90 -27.66 -6.38
C GLU A 78 15.42 -26.21 -6.61
N GLY A 79 16.24 -25.40 -7.29
CA GLY A 79 15.94 -23.99 -7.57
C GLY A 79 16.30 -23.06 -6.41
N ASN A 80 17.02 -23.53 -5.39
CA ASN A 80 17.49 -22.67 -4.33
C ASN A 80 18.68 -21.83 -4.78
N HIS A 81 18.79 -20.61 -4.26
CA HIS A 81 19.82 -19.64 -4.60
C HIS A 81 20.60 -19.22 -3.36
N ARG A 82 21.32 -20.17 -2.74
CA ARG A 82 21.98 -19.99 -1.44
C ARG A 82 23.47 -19.69 -1.58
N LEU A 83 23.96 -18.79 -0.72
CA LEU A 83 25.39 -18.73 -0.43
C LEU A 83 25.82 -19.99 0.35
N SER A 84 27.05 -20.45 0.15
CA SER A 84 27.63 -21.45 1.06
C SER A 84 27.69 -20.88 2.48
N ASP A 85 27.57 -21.74 3.51
CA ASP A 85 27.62 -21.32 4.91
C ASP A 85 28.90 -20.52 5.20
N LYS A 86 30.05 -20.96 4.69
CA LYS A 86 31.34 -20.26 4.84
C LYS A 86 31.26 -18.81 4.32
N VAL A 87 30.62 -18.58 3.18
CA VAL A 87 30.49 -17.23 2.59
C VAL A 87 29.49 -16.42 3.38
N TYR A 88 28.33 -16.99 3.69
CA TYR A 88 27.30 -16.31 4.48
C TYR A 88 27.82 -15.90 5.85
N ASP A 89 28.56 -16.79 6.54
CA ASP A 89 29.11 -16.51 7.87
C ASP A 89 30.20 -15.43 7.84
N SER A 90 30.91 -15.30 6.72
CA SER A 90 31.96 -14.26 6.54
C SER A 90 31.38 -12.85 6.31
N LEU A 91 30.07 -12.72 6.04
CA LEU A 91 29.44 -11.41 5.88
C LEU A 91 29.38 -10.67 7.21
N SER A 92 29.63 -9.35 7.18
CA SER A 92 29.34 -8.49 8.34
C SER A 92 27.84 -8.49 8.65
N PHE A 93 27.49 -7.97 9.82
CA PHE A 93 26.09 -7.89 10.25
C PHE A 93 25.23 -7.08 9.25
N GLU A 94 25.74 -5.94 8.82
CA GLU A 94 25.07 -5.03 7.87
C GLU A 94 25.02 -5.64 6.47
N GLU A 95 26.02 -6.42 6.07
CA GLU A 95 26.02 -7.17 4.81
C GLU A 95 24.97 -8.29 4.84
N LYS A 96 24.87 -9.04 5.94
CA LYS A 96 23.80 -10.04 6.13
C LYS A 96 22.42 -9.41 6.08
N PHE A 97 22.24 -8.26 6.75
CA PHE A 97 20.98 -7.52 6.68
C PHE A 97 20.63 -7.12 5.24
N THR A 98 21.58 -6.51 4.52
CA THR A 98 21.37 -6.12 3.13
C THR A 98 21.06 -7.32 2.25
N TYR A 99 21.83 -8.42 2.42
CA TYR A 99 21.62 -9.67 1.70
C TYR A 99 20.19 -10.20 1.89
N ASN A 100 19.74 -10.30 3.13
CA ASN A 100 18.40 -10.78 3.44
C ASN A 100 17.28 -9.86 2.92
N MET A 101 17.55 -8.55 2.81
CA MET A 101 16.56 -7.61 2.30
C MET A 101 16.43 -7.61 0.78
N ILE A 102 17.43 -8.08 0.03
CA ILE A 102 17.39 -8.02 -1.43
C ILE A 102 17.49 -9.39 -2.10
N HIS A 103 17.51 -10.47 -1.32
CA HIS A 103 17.65 -11.83 -1.83
C HIS A 103 16.97 -12.85 -0.93
N GLY A 104 16.19 -13.74 -1.54
CA GLY A 104 15.67 -14.96 -0.93
C GLY A 104 16.51 -16.16 -1.38
N GLU A 105 16.65 -17.14 -0.51
CA GLU A 105 17.52 -18.30 -0.77
C GLU A 105 16.77 -19.54 -1.23
N ASP A 106 15.53 -19.72 -0.77
CA ASP A 106 14.75 -20.93 -1.00
C ASP A 106 13.81 -20.78 -2.18
N SER A 107 13.72 -21.82 -2.98
CA SER A 107 12.68 -21.95 -3.99
C SER A 107 11.30 -21.98 -3.31
N SER A 108 10.37 -21.22 -3.86
CA SER A 108 8.99 -21.13 -3.37
C SER A 108 8.04 -21.27 -4.53
N GLN A 109 7.09 -22.21 -4.45
CA GLN A 109 6.02 -22.30 -5.41
C GLN A 109 4.86 -21.41 -5.00
N ASN A 110 4.79 -20.21 -5.57
CA ASN A 110 3.68 -19.30 -5.39
C ASN A 110 2.60 -19.59 -6.44
N CYS A 111 1.75 -20.61 -6.18
CA CYS A 111 0.63 -20.97 -7.06
C CYS A 111 -0.42 -19.84 -7.19
N ASP A 112 -0.47 -18.95 -6.21
CA ASP A 112 -1.34 -17.77 -6.20
C ASP A 112 -0.54 -16.51 -6.54
N GLY A 113 0.13 -16.52 -7.70
CA GLY A 113 0.75 -15.29 -8.19
C GLY A 113 -0.19 -14.12 -7.93
N THR A 114 0.30 -13.01 -7.36
CA THR A 114 -0.52 -11.84 -7.07
C THR A 114 -1.15 -11.35 -8.36
N MET A 115 -2.30 -11.94 -8.68
CA MET A 115 -3.09 -11.38 -9.75
C MET A 115 -3.53 -10.00 -9.30
N SER A 116 -3.05 -9.01 -10.01
CA SER A 116 -3.47 -7.66 -9.82
C SER A 116 -5.00 -7.56 -9.89
N THR A 117 -5.58 -6.87 -8.91
CA THR A 117 -7.05 -6.72 -8.81
C THR A 117 -7.49 -5.38 -9.38
N VAL A 118 -8.76 -5.31 -9.83
CA VAL A 118 -9.37 -4.05 -10.27
C VAL A 118 -9.40 -3.04 -9.12
N LYS A 119 -9.02 -1.79 -9.38
CA LYS A 119 -8.99 -0.69 -8.40
C LYS A 119 -8.15 -1.01 -7.15
N GLU A 120 -7.01 -1.64 -7.35
CA GLU A 120 -6.13 -2.10 -6.27
C GLU A 120 -5.67 -0.93 -5.38
N GLU A 121 -5.45 0.23 -5.97
CA GLU A 121 -5.06 1.47 -5.30
C GLU A 121 -6.10 2.01 -4.32
N SER A 122 -7.37 1.59 -4.46
CA SER A 122 -8.46 1.98 -3.56
C SER A 122 -8.73 0.98 -2.44
N LYS A 123 -7.87 -0.04 -2.28
CA LYS A 123 -8.07 -1.15 -1.35
C LYS A 123 -7.00 -1.18 -0.26
N ILE A 124 -7.41 -1.62 0.93
CA ILE A 124 -6.52 -2.02 2.03
C ILE A 124 -6.74 -3.52 2.20
N PHE A 125 -5.77 -4.31 1.81
CA PHE A 125 -5.87 -5.78 1.84
C PHE A 125 -5.65 -6.35 3.25
N GLY A 126 -6.09 -7.58 3.46
CA GLY A 126 -5.83 -8.34 4.68
C GLY A 126 -4.45 -9.00 4.72
N TYR A 127 -3.64 -8.90 3.64
CA TYR A 127 -2.35 -9.54 3.51
C TYR A 127 -1.32 -8.64 2.83
N ILE A 128 -0.04 -8.92 3.06
CA ILE A 128 1.10 -8.31 2.36
C ILE A 128 1.70 -9.38 1.45
N PRO A 129 2.01 -9.06 0.19
CA PRO A 129 2.72 -10.00 -0.70
C PRO A 129 4.07 -10.43 -0.11
N ASP A 130 4.53 -11.62 -0.42
CA ASP A 130 5.87 -12.05 -0.05
C ASP A 130 6.93 -11.23 -0.80
N ALA A 131 8.06 -10.98 -0.13
CA ALA A 131 9.09 -10.05 -0.59
C ALA A 131 9.68 -10.40 -1.97
N PHE A 132 9.72 -11.68 -2.31
CA PHE A 132 10.41 -12.18 -3.51
C PHE A 132 9.52 -13.08 -4.36
N MET A 133 8.21 -12.96 -4.22
CA MET A 133 7.26 -13.86 -4.90
C MET A 133 7.33 -13.81 -6.43
N GLU A 134 7.70 -12.67 -7.03
CA GLU A 134 7.85 -12.57 -8.48
C GLU A 134 8.99 -13.46 -9.03
N GLY A 135 9.96 -13.83 -8.18
CA GLY A 135 11.09 -14.70 -8.52
C GLY A 135 10.91 -16.12 -8.04
N ASP A 136 9.73 -16.51 -7.54
CA ASP A 136 9.48 -17.82 -6.93
C ASP A 136 10.53 -18.21 -5.88
N ILE A 137 10.97 -17.24 -5.08
CA ILE A 137 11.93 -17.42 -4.00
C ILE A 137 11.41 -16.83 -2.69
N ALA A 138 11.88 -17.37 -1.58
CA ALA A 138 11.52 -16.95 -0.23
C ALA A 138 12.76 -16.90 0.68
N TRP A 139 12.62 -16.32 1.86
CA TRP A 139 13.66 -16.43 2.89
C TRP A 139 13.81 -17.87 3.37
N SER A 140 15.06 -18.32 3.43
CA SER A 140 15.41 -19.57 4.10
C SER A 140 15.29 -19.46 5.63
N ASP A 141 15.31 -20.61 6.30
CA ASP A 141 15.28 -20.67 7.77
C ASP A 141 16.42 -19.86 8.40
N ARG A 142 17.65 -19.94 7.85
CA ARG A 142 18.79 -19.17 8.39
C ARG A 142 18.61 -17.67 8.24
N GLN A 143 17.92 -17.22 7.18
CA GLN A 143 17.61 -15.81 6.98
C GLN A 143 16.56 -15.32 7.98
N ARG A 144 15.50 -16.09 8.21
CA ARG A 144 14.48 -15.80 9.23
C ARG A 144 15.08 -15.82 10.64
N GLU A 145 15.93 -16.81 10.92
CA GLU A 145 16.62 -16.92 12.20
C GLU A 145 17.57 -15.72 12.44
N PHE A 146 18.30 -15.28 11.44
CA PHE A 146 19.12 -14.08 11.54
C PHE A 146 18.30 -12.85 11.89
N LEU A 147 17.15 -12.65 11.24
CA LEU A 147 16.25 -11.54 11.52
C LEU A 147 15.70 -11.59 12.95
N SER A 148 15.15 -12.72 13.35
CA SER A 148 14.48 -12.87 14.65
C SER A 148 15.46 -12.83 15.83
N ARG A 149 16.61 -13.52 15.75
CA ARG A 149 17.65 -13.51 16.81
C ARG A 149 18.29 -12.14 17.01
N ASN A 150 18.28 -11.29 16.00
CA ASN A 150 18.92 -9.99 16.05
C ASN A 150 17.93 -8.83 16.07
N ARG A 151 16.71 -9.08 16.50
CA ARG A 151 15.53 -8.20 16.43
C ARG A 151 15.86 -6.72 16.70
N THR A 152 16.49 -6.40 17.83
CA THR A 152 16.79 -5.00 18.22
C THR A 152 17.66 -4.27 17.20
N LYS A 153 18.72 -4.91 16.71
CA LYS A 153 19.60 -4.33 15.70
C LYS A 153 18.88 -4.22 14.34
N ILE A 154 18.09 -5.23 13.99
CA ILE A 154 17.28 -5.22 12.74
C ILE A 154 16.28 -4.07 12.77
N ILE A 155 15.57 -3.83 13.86
CA ILE A 155 14.67 -2.67 14.01
C ILE A 155 15.41 -1.36 13.71
N SER A 156 16.62 -1.19 14.25
CA SER A 156 17.42 0.01 14.02
C SER A 156 17.80 0.18 12.54
N LEU A 157 18.21 -0.90 11.86
CA LEU A 157 18.57 -0.86 10.44
C LEU A 157 17.36 -0.65 9.54
N VAL A 158 16.22 -1.27 9.85
CA VAL A 158 14.94 -1.06 9.16
C VAL A 158 14.50 0.39 9.28
N LYS A 159 14.50 0.94 10.50
CA LYS A 159 14.17 2.36 10.75
C LYS A 159 15.05 3.31 9.96
N ALA A 160 16.36 3.10 9.96
CA ALA A 160 17.30 3.92 9.18
C ALA A 160 17.05 3.79 7.67
N THR A 161 16.75 2.57 7.19
CA THR A 161 16.42 2.33 5.76
C THR A 161 15.13 3.04 5.37
N ILE A 162 14.08 2.94 6.18
CA ILE A 162 12.80 3.64 5.96
C ILE A 162 13.03 5.15 5.88
N LYS A 163 13.77 5.71 6.83
CA LYS A 163 14.09 7.14 6.87
C LYS A 163 14.87 7.59 5.64
N LEU A 164 15.85 6.81 5.19
CA LEU A 164 16.65 7.11 4.00
C LEU A 164 15.81 7.04 2.72
N ARG A 165 15.00 5.99 2.58
CA ARG A 165 14.24 5.73 1.34
C ARG A 165 12.90 6.46 1.29
N GLN A 166 12.39 6.99 2.40
CA GLN A 166 11.06 7.57 2.53
C GLN A 166 9.97 6.66 1.96
N ARG A 167 10.17 5.34 2.17
CA ARG A 167 9.34 4.26 1.68
C ARG A 167 9.55 3.00 2.50
N VAL A 168 8.48 2.22 2.65
CA VAL A 168 8.51 0.88 3.25
C VAL A 168 8.25 -0.13 2.14
N GLY A 169 9.31 -0.66 1.52
CA GLY A 169 9.18 -1.71 0.50
C GLY A 169 8.61 -3.00 1.08
N VAL A 170 8.12 -3.89 0.20
CA VAL A 170 7.51 -5.16 0.61
C VAL A 170 8.45 -6.01 1.47
N ASN A 171 9.74 -6.03 1.17
CA ASN A 171 10.76 -6.72 1.95
C ASN A 171 10.90 -6.21 3.38
N LEU A 172 10.83 -4.88 3.58
CA LEU A 172 10.86 -4.30 4.92
C LEU A 172 9.58 -4.59 5.69
N LYS A 173 8.41 -4.57 5.02
CA LYS A 173 7.13 -4.93 5.64
C LYS A 173 7.14 -6.37 6.14
N ASN A 174 7.63 -7.30 5.31
CA ASN A 174 7.78 -8.70 5.69
C ASN A 174 8.78 -8.87 6.85
N ALA A 175 9.93 -8.19 6.81
CA ALA A 175 10.90 -8.23 7.90
C ALA A 175 10.32 -7.69 9.23
N ILE A 176 9.53 -6.64 9.19
CA ILE A 176 8.86 -6.07 10.37
C ILE A 176 7.88 -7.08 10.98
N LEU A 177 7.12 -7.81 10.15
CA LEU A 177 6.24 -8.88 10.62
C LEU A 177 7.03 -10.04 11.22
N GLU A 178 8.07 -10.52 10.54
CA GLU A 178 8.92 -11.63 10.98
C GLU A 178 9.49 -11.41 12.39
N ILE A 179 9.86 -10.16 12.70
CA ILE A 179 10.46 -9.82 13.99
C ILE A 179 9.48 -9.23 15.00
N ASN A 180 8.18 -9.15 14.70
CA ASN A 180 7.20 -8.45 15.53
C ASN A 180 7.66 -7.02 15.91
N GLY A 181 8.04 -6.24 14.89
CA GLY A 181 8.69 -4.92 15.06
C GLY A 181 7.73 -3.79 15.47
N TYR A 182 6.98 -3.99 16.57
CA TYR A 182 5.92 -3.07 17.04
C TYR A 182 6.44 -1.66 17.35
N GLU A 183 7.72 -1.51 17.68
CA GLU A 183 8.38 -0.23 17.94
C GLU A 183 8.38 0.70 16.71
N LEU A 184 8.20 0.14 15.51
CA LEU A 184 8.18 0.89 14.26
C LEU A 184 6.81 1.51 13.92
N VAL A 185 5.75 1.23 14.71
CA VAL A 185 4.40 1.75 14.44
C VAL A 185 4.37 3.27 14.25
N PRO A 186 5.01 4.10 15.10
CA PRO A 186 5.03 5.55 14.88
C PRO A 186 5.73 5.94 13.56
N ASP A 187 6.87 5.32 13.23
CA ASP A 187 7.62 5.59 11.99
C ASP A 187 6.82 5.19 10.75
N LEU A 188 6.08 4.08 10.80
CA LEU A 188 5.20 3.62 9.73
C LEU A 188 4.06 4.60 9.47
N ILE A 189 3.42 5.10 10.52
CA ILE A 189 2.34 6.09 10.42
C ILE A 189 2.89 7.42 9.89
N GLU A 190 4.07 7.85 10.33
CA GLU A 190 4.72 9.06 9.82
C GLU A 190 4.96 8.97 8.30
N VAL A 191 5.60 7.89 7.83
CA VAL A 191 5.86 7.68 6.39
C VAL A 191 4.55 7.58 5.59
N TYR A 192 3.54 6.89 6.11
CA TYR A 192 2.24 6.81 5.47
C TYR A 192 1.60 8.20 5.29
N ASN A 193 1.63 9.02 6.32
CA ASN A 193 0.99 10.33 6.32
C ASN A 193 1.60 11.33 5.32
N VAL A 194 2.87 11.14 4.94
CA VAL A 194 3.54 12.01 3.95
C VAL A 194 2.86 11.93 2.57
N LYS A 195 2.47 10.75 2.13
CA LYS A 195 1.93 10.54 0.77
C LYS A 195 0.55 9.89 0.74
N LYS A 196 0.12 9.22 1.81
CA LYS A 196 -1.12 8.43 1.93
C LYS A 196 -1.37 7.50 0.73
N LYS A 197 -0.29 6.97 0.15
CA LYS A 197 -0.35 6.17 -1.08
C LYS A 197 -0.13 4.68 -0.82
N ASP A 198 0.64 4.33 0.21
CA ASP A 198 1.04 2.95 0.49
C ASP A 198 0.04 2.28 1.44
N ASN A 199 -1.08 1.79 0.90
CA ASN A 199 -2.12 1.14 1.69
C ASN A 199 -1.61 -0.14 2.39
N ASP A 200 -0.52 -0.75 1.91
CA ASP A 200 0.08 -1.91 2.58
C ASP A 200 0.76 -1.55 3.91
N ILE A 201 1.04 -0.27 4.17
CA ILE A 201 1.41 0.16 5.52
C ILE A 201 0.23 -0.01 6.48
N LEU A 202 -0.99 0.31 6.05
CA LEU A 202 -2.19 0.08 6.86
C LEU A 202 -2.45 -1.42 7.06
N THR A 203 -2.21 -2.23 6.02
CA THR A 203 -2.25 -3.69 6.13
C THR A 203 -1.24 -4.20 7.15
N LEU A 204 0.01 -3.71 7.10
CA LEU A 204 1.05 -4.04 8.07
C LEU A 204 0.62 -3.72 9.50
N LEU A 205 0.07 -2.53 9.73
CA LEU A 205 -0.43 -2.12 11.04
C LEU A 205 -1.57 -3.04 11.54
N MET A 206 -2.47 -3.45 10.66
CA MET A 206 -3.54 -4.42 11.00
C MET A 206 -2.97 -5.80 11.33
N LEU A 207 -1.99 -6.29 10.58
CA LEU A 207 -1.34 -7.57 10.85
C LEU A 207 -0.59 -7.53 12.19
N MET A 208 0.10 -6.44 12.51
CA MET A 208 0.76 -6.27 13.82
C MET A 208 -0.25 -6.31 14.97
N MET A 209 -1.41 -5.64 14.84
CA MET A 209 -2.49 -5.71 15.83
C MET A 209 -3.10 -7.11 15.94
N LYS A 210 -3.21 -7.84 14.81
CA LYS A 210 -3.69 -9.22 14.77
C LYS A 210 -2.74 -10.16 15.52
N GLU A 211 -1.44 -10.12 15.19
CA GLU A 211 -0.41 -10.94 15.87
C GLU A 211 -0.29 -10.61 17.36
N GLY A 212 -0.38 -9.33 17.71
CA GLY A 212 -0.43 -8.87 19.11
C GLY A 212 -1.77 -9.13 19.80
N LYS A 213 -2.76 -9.73 19.13
CA LYS A 213 -4.11 -10.04 19.65
C LYS A 213 -4.78 -8.82 20.28
N PHE A 214 -4.61 -7.64 19.70
CA PHE A 214 -5.15 -6.39 20.25
C PHE A 214 -6.68 -6.39 20.23
N PRO A 215 -7.37 -6.35 21.42
CA PRO A 215 -8.81 -6.61 21.51
C PRO A 215 -9.66 -5.69 20.65
N GLU A 216 -9.32 -4.38 20.59
CA GLU A 216 -10.07 -3.38 19.84
C GLU A 216 -9.99 -3.61 18.31
N PHE A 217 -9.03 -4.40 17.86
CA PHE A 217 -8.93 -4.81 16.47
C PHE A 217 -9.56 -6.17 16.24
N VAL A 218 -9.19 -7.19 17.01
CA VAL A 218 -9.65 -8.57 16.77
C VAL A 218 -11.15 -8.76 16.97
N ASN A 219 -11.80 -7.90 17.76
CA ASN A 219 -13.25 -7.89 17.95
C ASN A 219 -13.99 -6.93 16.99
N SER A 220 -13.31 -6.35 15.98
CA SER A 220 -13.91 -5.36 15.09
C SER A 220 -14.52 -5.96 13.84
N ALA A 221 -15.49 -5.26 13.23
CA ALA A 221 -16.04 -5.62 11.93
C ALA A 221 -14.97 -5.68 10.82
N SER A 222 -13.94 -4.83 10.88
CA SER A 222 -12.81 -4.88 9.94
C SER A 222 -12.06 -6.21 10.03
N TYR A 223 -11.81 -6.68 11.25
CA TYR A 223 -11.16 -7.99 11.46
C TYR A 223 -12.03 -9.14 10.94
N THR A 224 -13.31 -9.15 11.29
CA THR A 224 -14.25 -10.20 10.82
C THR A 224 -14.30 -10.23 9.29
N LYS A 225 -14.32 -9.06 8.63
CA LYS A 225 -14.33 -8.97 7.16
C LYS A 225 -13.06 -9.53 6.53
N LEU A 226 -11.89 -9.28 7.13
CA LEU A 226 -10.59 -9.63 6.54
C LEU A 226 -10.09 -11.02 6.94
N TYR A 227 -10.42 -11.46 8.16
CA TYR A 227 -9.83 -12.66 8.79
C TYR A 227 -10.85 -13.60 9.42
N GLY A 228 -12.15 -13.32 9.32
CA GLY A 228 -13.20 -14.21 9.83
C GLY A 228 -13.34 -15.50 9.00
N GLU A 229 -14.12 -16.45 9.48
CA GLU A 229 -14.31 -17.76 8.84
C GLU A 229 -14.75 -17.70 7.38
N ASN A 230 -15.53 -16.68 7.01
CA ASN A 230 -16.00 -16.47 5.64
C ASN A 230 -15.11 -15.52 4.82
N SER A 231 -13.94 -15.11 5.35
CA SER A 231 -12.99 -14.28 4.63
C SER A 231 -12.25 -15.10 3.58
N ASN A 232 -11.81 -14.42 2.53
CA ASN A 232 -10.90 -14.99 1.56
C ASN A 232 -9.65 -14.11 1.42
N TYR A 233 -8.60 -14.64 0.81
CA TYR A 233 -7.34 -13.93 0.61
C TYR A 233 -7.48 -12.63 -0.22
N LYS A 234 -8.58 -12.44 -0.96
CA LYS A 234 -8.91 -11.20 -1.69
C LYS A 234 -9.67 -10.18 -0.84
N GLY A 235 -9.95 -10.50 0.43
CA GLY A 235 -10.64 -9.61 1.36
C GLY A 235 -9.93 -8.27 1.48
N SER A 236 -10.69 -7.18 1.36
CA SER A 236 -10.17 -5.82 1.46
C SER A 236 -11.15 -4.87 2.11
N LEU A 237 -10.63 -3.79 2.67
CA LEU A 237 -11.39 -2.61 3.09
C LEU A 237 -11.21 -1.52 2.04
N GLU A 238 -12.16 -0.59 1.96
CA GLU A 238 -12.00 0.62 1.15
C GLU A 238 -10.93 1.53 1.76
N ALA A 239 -10.02 2.04 0.91
CA ALA A 239 -8.97 2.97 1.33
C ALA A 239 -9.49 4.41 1.44
N ASN A 240 -10.63 4.60 2.14
CA ASN A 240 -11.19 5.91 2.44
C ASN A 240 -10.60 6.51 3.73
N ALA A 241 -10.77 7.82 3.93
CA ALA A 241 -10.22 8.53 5.07
C ALA A 241 -10.62 7.93 6.43
N ALA A 242 -11.89 7.51 6.57
CA ALA A 242 -12.39 6.94 7.83
C ALA A 242 -11.66 5.64 8.20
N ASN A 243 -11.46 4.73 7.25
CA ASN A 243 -10.72 3.48 7.49
C ASN A 243 -9.24 3.76 7.76
N GLN A 244 -8.63 4.68 7.01
CA GLN A 244 -7.21 5.06 7.18
C GLN A 244 -6.96 5.62 8.59
N GLU A 245 -7.78 6.57 9.03
CA GLU A 245 -7.67 7.20 10.35
C GLU A 245 -7.96 6.21 11.48
N LEU A 246 -8.97 5.35 11.32
CA LEU A 246 -9.32 4.34 12.31
C LEU A 246 -8.20 3.33 12.51
N ILE A 247 -7.59 2.83 11.42
CA ILE A 247 -6.48 1.88 11.49
C ILE A 247 -5.26 2.54 12.14
N ALA A 248 -4.90 3.75 11.71
CA ALA A 248 -3.75 4.46 12.29
C ALA A 248 -3.94 4.75 13.78
N LYS A 249 -5.15 5.19 14.19
CA LYS A 249 -5.46 5.42 15.61
C LYS A 249 -5.35 4.14 16.42
N ARG A 250 -5.97 3.05 15.98
CA ARG A 250 -5.91 1.76 16.69
C ARG A 250 -4.49 1.24 16.80
N ALA A 251 -3.68 1.38 15.74
CA ALA A 251 -2.28 0.98 15.76
C ALA A 251 -1.46 1.78 16.77
N MET A 252 -1.71 3.09 16.92
CA MET A 252 -1.07 3.89 17.97
C MET A 252 -1.53 3.48 19.37
N ASP A 253 -2.79 3.14 19.57
CA ASP A 253 -3.31 2.65 20.85
C ASP A 253 -2.69 1.28 21.19
N PHE A 254 -2.58 0.38 20.20
CA PHE A 254 -1.84 -0.87 20.31
C PHE A 254 -0.37 -0.64 20.70
N TYR A 255 0.33 0.22 19.97
CA TYR A 255 1.73 0.56 20.27
C TYR A 255 1.92 0.98 21.74
N LYS A 256 1.08 1.88 22.24
CA LYS A 256 1.11 2.33 23.64
C LYS A 256 0.84 1.23 24.65
N SER A 257 0.13 0.17 24.25
CA SER A 257 -0.18 -0.97 25.12
C SER A 257 0.96 -1.98 25.22
N VAL A 258 1.80 -2.12 24.17
CA VAL A 258 2.83 -3.16 24.07
C VAL A 258 4.25 -2.64 24.22
N VAL A 259 4.51 -1.37 23.88
CA VAL A 259 5.83 -0.73 23.98
C VAL A 259 5.79 0.23 25.16
N LYS A 260 6.40 -0.21 26.28
CA LYS A 260 6.50 0.56 27.53
C LYS A 260 7.90 1.16 27.66
#